data_dab5202d02319f60a4d89bf4eb21a3fe
#
_entry.id   dab5202d02319f60a4d89bf4eb21a3fe
#
_cell.length_a   1.000
_cell.length_b   1.000
_cell.length_c   1.000
_cell.angle_alpha   90.00
_cell.angle_beta   90.00
_cell.angle_gamma   90.00
#
_symmetry.space_group_name_H-M   'P 1'
#
loop_
_entity.id
_entity.type
_entity.pdbx_description
1 polymer ?
#
loop_
_entity_poly.entity_id
_entity_poly.type
_entity_poly.pdbx_seq_one_letter_code
_entity_poly.pdbx_strand_id
1 'polypeptide(L)'
;MKEKLNAKPVKIVVVAILLIVLSFLGRAVHHEYIMHQVKDSYAEGQPYHTVEECFNDFLANPEWHYKKDNGYDIVYVKGTCMYSDQEVEVIQEFVVKNKSWKTSNLYMDGKIVNDLLAAAFRLVVFDTQYDNPQYDNQGNNEYMCPHCGWFGTIDDSGMCSHCGWYYEGGIYN
;
A
#
# COMPACT_ATOMS: atom_id res chain seq x y z
N MET A 1 21.07 -37.63 -50.06
CA MET A 1 20.18 -38.04 -48.96
C MET A 1 19.76 -36.80 -48.22
N LYS A 2 18.50 -36.38 -48.28
CA LYS A 2 17.97 -35.28 -47.45
C LYS A 2 17.39 -35.91 -46.18
N GLU A 3 18.06 -35.72 -45.04
CA GLU A 3 17.52 -36.08 -43.72
C GLU A 3 16.26 -35.28 -43.52
N LYS A 4 15.11 -35.94 -43.50
CA LYS A 4 13.86 -35.38 -43.02
C LYS A 4 13.99 -35.25 -41.49
N LEU A 5 14.44 -34.09 -41.03
CA LEU A 5 14.38 -33.76 -39.58
C LEU A 5 12.95 -33.98 -39.11
N ASN A 6 12.77 -34.89 -38.18
CA ASN A 6 11.48 -35.29 -37.66
C ASN A 6 10.88 -34.13 -36.83
N ALA A 7 10.07 -33.29 -37.46
CA ALA A 7 9.56 -32.02 -36.94
C ALA A 7 8.62 -32.18 -35.71
N LYS A 8 8.23 -33.40 -35.35
CA LYS A 8 7.35 -33.70 -34.21
C LYS A 8 7.98 -33.40 -32.85
N PRO A 9 9.22 -33.85 -32.53
CA PRO A 9 9.79 -33.56 -31.18
C PRO A 9 10.06 -32.06 -30.96
N VAL A 10 10.42 -31.32 -32.00
CA VAL A 10 10.69 -29.87 -31.89
C VAL A 10 9.43 -29.10 -31.49
N LYS A 11 8.28 -29.44 -32.07
CA LYS A 11 6.99 -28.77 -31.71
C LYS A 11 6.60 -29.03 -30.27
N ILE A 12 6.82 -30.23 -29.75
CA ILE A 12 6.52 -30.57 -28.35
C ILE A 12 7.40 -29.77 -27.38
N VAL A 13 8.69 -29.65 -27.68
CA VAL A 13 9.62 -28.84 -26.86
C VAL A 13 9.24 -27.38 -26.87
N VAL A 14 8.89 -26.80 -28.01
CA VAL A 14 8.46 -25.39 -28.11
C VAL A 14 7.18 -25.15 -27.30
N VAL A 15 6.19 -26.04 -27.39
CA VAL A 15 4.96 -25.93 -26.62
C VAL A 15 5.24 -26.02 -25.09
N ALA A 16 6.10 -26.93 -24.67
CA ALA A 16 6.49 -27.05 -23.26
C ALA A 16 7.18 -25.79 -22.74
N ILE A 17 8.09 -25.20 -23.50
CA ILE A 17 8.76 -23.94 -23.15
C ILE A 17 7.72 -22.81 -23.03
N LEU A 18 6.80 -22.69 -23.98
CA LEU A 18 5.73 -21.68 -23.93
C LEU A 18 4.86 -21.81 -22.68
N LEU A 19 4.47 -23.03 -22.30
CA LEU A 19 3.69 -23.25 -21.08
C LEU A 19 4.46 -22.87 -19.81
N ILE A 20 5.76 -23.15 -19.77
CA ILE A 20 6.63 -22.74 -18.66
C ILE A 20 6.70 -21.21 -18.60
N VAL A 21 6.97 -20.52 -19.69
CA VAL A 21 7.02 -19.05 -19.75
C VAL A 21 5.69 -18.43 -19.31
N LEU A 22 4.57 -18.93 -19.83
CA LEU A 22 3.23 -18.46 -19.42
C LEU A 22 2.97 -18.66 -17.93
N SER A 23 3.45 -19.76 -17.33
CA SER A 23 3.30 -20.00 -15.89
C SER A 23 4.12 -19.02 -15.05
N PHE A 24 5.32 -18.64 -15.48
CA PHE A 24 6.14 -17.62 -14.82
C PHE A 24 5.52 -16.23 -14.93
N LEU A 25 5.05 -15.85 -16.12
CA LEU A 25 4.36 -14.58 -16.34
C LEU A 25 3.08 -14.49 -15.48
N GLY A 26 2.29 -15.55 -15.42
CA GLY A 26 1.08 -15.58 -14.58
C GLY A 26 1.39 -15.38 -13.09
N ARG A 27 2.50 -15.94 -12.59
CA ARG A 27 2.95 -15.72 -11.21
C ARG A 27 3.39 -14.29 -10.98
N ALA A 28 4.19 -13.71 -11.87
CA ALA A 28 4.66 -12.33 -11.74
C ALA A 28 3.49 -11.34 -11.70
N VAL A 29 2.51 -11.49 -12.59
CA VAL A 29 1.30 -10.66 -12.61
C VAL A 29 0.48 -10.85 -11.32
N HIS A 30 0.40 -12.07 -10.81
CA HIS A 30 -0.30 -12.33 -9.55
C HIS A 30 0.38 -11.65 -8.35
N HIS A 31 1.71 -11.72 -8.26
CA HIS A 31 2.47 -11.07 -7.18
C HIS A 31 2.24 -9.55 -7.18
N GLU A 32 2.34 -8.94 -8.36
CA GLU A 32 2.12 -7.51 -8.54
C GLU A 32 0.70 -7.10 -8.16
N TYR A 33 -0.29 -7.87 -8.61
CA TYR A 33 -1.68 -7.64 -8.24
C TYR A 33 -1.91 -7.70 -6.72
N ILE A 34 -1.30 -8.66 -6.00
CA ILE A 34 -1.41 -8.76 -4.54
C ILE A 34 -0.69 -7.60 -3.85
N MET A 35 0.47 -7.17 -4.33
CA MET A 35 1.16 -6.00 -3.78
C MET A 35 0.33 -4.73 -3.94
N HIS A 36 -0.27 -4.50 -5.09
CA HIS A 36 -1.16 -3.36 -5.32
C HIS A 36 -2.38 -3.34 -4.39
N GLN A 37 -2.91 -4.50 -3.99
CA GLN A 37 -4.01 -4.55 -3.02
C GLN A 37 -3.65 -3.94 -1.66
N VAL A 38 -2.38 -3.98 -1.25
CA VAL A 38 -1.91 -3.35 -0.02
C VAL A 38 -1.49 -1.91 -0.29
N LYS A 39 -0.63 -1.70 -1.26
CA LYS A 39 0.00 -0.41 -1.58
C LYS A 39 -1.01 0.67 -1.88
N ASP A 40 -1.97 0.37 -2.75
CA ASP A 40 -2.96 1.34 -3.26
C ASP A 40 -4.17 1.47 -2.32
N SER A 41 -4.23 0.72 -1.22
CA SER A 41 -5.30 0.83 -0.24
C SER A 41 -5.04 1.96 0.76
N TYR A 42 -6.11 2.49 1.32
CA TYR A 42 -6.02 3.44 2.43
C TYR A 42 -5.93 2.69 3.76
N ALA A 43 -5.09 3.17 4.66
CA ALA A 43 -5.05 2.64 6.03
C ALA A 43 -6.33 3.04 6.79
N GLU A 44 -6.73 2.20 7.75
CA GLU A 44 -7.88 2.49 8.60
C GLU A 44 -7.66 3.83 9.34
N GLY A 45 -8.57 4.76 9.16
CA GLY A 45 -8.45 6.11 9.75
C GLY A 45 -7.67 7.13 8.91
N GLN A 46 -7.14 6.73 7.74
CA GLN A 46 -6.38 7.61 6.84
C GLN A 46 -7.03 7.66 5.44
N PRO A 47 -8.01 8.55 5.22
CA PRO A 47 -8.72 8.61 3.94
C PRO A 47 -7.93 9.31 2.83
N TYR A 48 -6.76 9.88 3.11
CA TYR A 48 -6.04 10.77 2.19
C TYR A 48 -4.78 10.16 1.60
N HIS A 49 -4.14 9.22 2.31
CA HIS A 49 -2.88 8.63 1.89
C HIS A 49 -3.00 7.12 1.79
N THR A 50 -2.42 6.58 0.72
CA THR A 50 -2.30 5.14 0.55
C THR A 50 -1.28 4.57 1.53
N VAL A 51 -1.36 3.27 1.78
CA VAL A 51 -0.37 2.57 2.60
C VAL A 51 1.04 2.76 2.03
N GLU A 52 1.18 2.75 0.69
CA GLU A 52 2.48 3.00 0.05
C GLU A 52 3.02 4.39 0.36
N GLU A 53 2.19 5.43 0.24
CA GLU A 53 2.60 6.80 0.54
C GLU A 53 3.04 6.94 1.99
N CYS A 54 2.25 6.42 2.96
CA CYS A 54 2.61 6.47 4.37
C CYS A 54 3.99 5.84 4.67
N PHE A 55 4.26 4.68 4.10
CA PHE A 55 5.55 4.01 4.32
C PHE A 55 6.70 4.67 3.55
N ASN A 56 6.45 5.19 2.35
CA ASN A 56 7.46 5.89 1.56
C ASN A 56 7.90 7.19 2.22
N ASP A 57 7.00 7.86 2.92
CA ASP A 57 7.33 9.11 3.62
C ASP A 57 8.00 8.84 4.98
N PHE A 58 7.69 7.70 5.60
CA PHE A 58 8.22 7.34 6.91
C PHE A 58 9.57 6.62 6.86
N LEU A 59 9.77 5.71 5.91
CA LEU A 59 10.98 4.89 5.79
C LEU A 59 11.96 5.48 4.79
N ALA A 60 13.23 5.45 5.12
CA ALA A 60 14.28 5.65 4.14
C ALA A 60 14.47 4.39 3.28
N ASN A 61 14.53 4.59 1.94
CA ASN A 61 14.71 3.53 0.94
C ASN A 61 13.69 2.38 1.08
N PRO A 62 12.38 2.65 1.05
CA PRO A 62 11.36 1.61 1.17
C PRO A 62 11.37 0.68 -0.03
N GLU A 63 11.41 -0.62 0.22
CA GLU A 63 11.35 -1.68 -0.78
C GLU A 63 10.15 -2.59 -0.51
N TRP A 64 9.28 -2.79 -1.50
CA TRP A 64 8.09 -3.62 -1.39
C TRP A 64 8.34 -4.99 -1.99
N HIS A 65 7.93 -6.03 -1.26
CA HIS A 65 8.15 -7.42 -1.63
C HIS A 65 6.90 -8.26 -1.39
N TYR A 66 6.84 -9.37 -2.13
CA TYR A 66 5.82 -10.40 -1.95
C TYR A 66 6.47 -11.73 -1.59
N LYS A 67 5.84 -12.47 -0.68
CA LYS A 67 6.15 -13.88 -0.42
C LYS A 67 4.86 -14.67 -0.17
N LYS A 68 4.93 -15.99 -0.36
CA LYS A 68 3.88 -16.91 0.08
C LYS A 68 4.39 -17.70 1.28
N ASP A 69 3.64 -17.70 2.37
CA ASP A 69 3.99 -18.42 3.58
C ASP A 69 2.76 -19.10 4.18
N ASN A 70 2.87 -20.40 4.50
CA ASN A 70 1.79 -21.22 5.07
C ASN A 70 0.44 -21.10 4.34
N GLY A 71 0.48 -20.91 3.01
CA GLY A 71 -0.71 -20.76 2.18
C GLY A 71 -1.30 -19.36 2.14
N TYR A 72 -0.75 -18.41 2.89
CA TYR A 72 -1.12 -17.01 2.87
C TYR A 72 -0.24 -16.21 1.92
N ASP A 73 -0.84 -15.23 1.27
CA ASP A 73 -0.11 -14.22 0.51
C ASP A 73 0.33 -13.13 1.49
N ILE A 74 1.62 -12.84 1.51
CA ILE A 74 2.23 -11.84 2.40
C ILE A 74 2.91 -10.80 1.55
N VAL A 75 2.51 -9.55 1.72
CA VAL A 75 3.24 -8.38 1.24
C VAL A 75 4.04 -7.82 2.40
N TYR A 76 5.24 -7.35 2.17
CA TYR A 76 5.99 -6.65 3.20
C TYR A 76 6.77 -5.49 2.61
N VAL A 77 6.90 -4.44 3.42
CA VAL A 77 7.76 -3.30 3.14
C VAL A 77 8.98 -3.37 4.05
N LYS A 78 10.14 -3.15 3.45
CA LYS A 78 11.43 -3.09 4.15
C LYS A 78 12.04 -1.71 3.92
N GLY A 79 12.64 -1.11 4.96
CA GLY A 79 13.36 0.15 4.89
C GLY A 79 14.07 0.43 6.19
N THR A 80 14.59 1.64 6.37
CA THR A 80 15.20 2.07 7.63
C THR A 80 14.48 3.29 8.20
N CYS A 81 14.50 3.44 9.53
CA CYS A 81 14.05 4.65 10.20
C CYS A 81 14.93 4.95 11.42
N MET A 82 14.78 6.16 11.96
CA MET A 82 15.45 6.52 13.21
C MET A 82 14.61 6.09 14.40
N TYR A 83 15.17 5.28 15.28
CA TYR A 83 14.56 4.88 16.54
C TYR A 83 15.56 5.03 17.70
N SER A 84 15.22 5.85 18.71
CA SER A 84 16.12 6.15 19.84
C SER A 84 17.50 6.63 19.40
N ASP A 85 17.55 7.55 18.44
CA ASP A 85 18.77 8.12 17.84
C ASP A 85 19.68 7.10 17.11
N GLN A 86 19.15 5.94 16.77
CA GLN A 86 19.82 4.92 15.98
C GLN A 86 19.04 4.61 14.72
N GLU A 87 19.74 4.38 13.62
CA GLU A 87 19.13 3.87 12.41
C GLU A 87 18.84 2.37 12.59
N VAL A 88 17.59 1.97 12.42
CA VAL A 88 17.14 0.59 12.53
C VAL A 88 16.51 0.11 11.23
N GLU A 89 16.78 -1.14 10.87
CA GLU A 89 16.06 -1.80 9.77
C GLU A 89 14.65 -2.19 10.24
N VAL A 90 13.65 -1.83 9.44
CA VAL A 90 12.25 -2.14 9.71
C VAL A 90 11.69 -3.00 8.60
N ILE A 91 10.93 -4.05 8.97
CA ILE A 91 10.11 -4.83 8.05
C ILE A 91 8.70 -4.94 8.63
N GLN A 92 7.72 -4.36 7.92
CA GLN A 92 6.30 -4.54 8.25
C GLN A 92 5.67 -5.53 7.29
N GLU A 93 5.05 -6.58 7.82
CA GLU A 93 4.31 -7.57 7.04
C GLU A 93 2.80 -7.28 7.02
N PHE A 94 2.18 -7.61 5.88
CA PHE A 94 0.74 -7.55 5.66
C PHE A 94 0.27 -8.90 5.12
N VAL A 95 -0.65 -9.55 5.82
CA VAL A 95 -1.29 -10.79 5.36
C VAL A 95 -2.49 -10.43 4.50
N VAL A 96 -2.49 -10.90 3.25
CA VAL A 96 -3.58 -10.67 2.29
C VAL A 96 -4.47 -11.90 2.21
N LYS A 97 -5.79 -11.70 2.35
CA LYS A 97 -6.81 -12.74 2.22
C LYS A 97 -8.10 -12.18 1.65
N ASN A 98 -8.64 -12.83 0.62
CA ASN A 98 -9.95 -12.47 0.04
C ASN A 98 -10.06 -10.98 -0.32
N LYS A 99 -9.06 -10.40 -0.95
CA LYS A 99 -8.97 -8.98 -1.34
C LYS A 99 -8.97 -7.99 -0.16
N SER A 100 -8.76 -8.46 1.04
CA SER A 100 -8.49 -7.62 2.20
C SER A 100 -7.12 -7.96 2.80
N TRP A 101 -6.57 -7.03 3.53
CA TRP A 101 -5.29 -7.22 4.18
C TRP A 101 -5.36 -6.83 5.66
N LYS A 102 -4.42 -7.34 6.44
CA LYS A 102 -4.20 -6.95 7.83
C LYS A 102 -2.71 -6.84 8.09
N THR A 103 -2.33 -5.89 8.91
CA THR A 103 -0.97 -5.85 9.45
C THR A 103 -0.70 -7.12 10.25
N SER A 104 0.50 -7.65 10.09
CA SER A 104 0.99 -8.83 10.81
C SER A 104 2.25 -8.48 11.61
N ASN A 105 3.32 -9.20 11.42
CA ASN A 105 4.54 -9.01 12.17
C ASN A 105 5.25 -7.69 11.80
N LEU A 106 5.79 -7.02 12.82
CA LEU A 106 6.77 -5.95 12.65
C LEU A 106 8.12 -6.47 13.17
N TYR A 107 9.16 -6.27 12.36
CA TYR A 107 10.54 -6.59 12.75
C TYR A 107 11.36 -5.30 12.81
N MET A 108 12.21 -5.20 13.83
CA MET A 108 13.26 -4.19 13.93
C MET A 108 14.59 -4.90 14.14
N ASP A 109 15.56 -4.62 13.27
CA ASP A 109 16.87 -5.31 13.23
C ASP A 109 16.74 -6.85 13.25
N GLY A 110 15.82 -7.38 12.44
CA GLY A 110 15.56 -8.80 12.30
C GLY A 110 14.85 -9.47 13.48
N LYS A 111 14.42 -8.72 14.51
CA LYS A 111 13.70 -9.23 15.66
C LYS A 111 12.23 -8.82 15.63
N ILE A 112 11.33 -9.77 15.87
CA ILE A 112 9.90 -9.47 16.05
C ILE A 112 9.73 -8.57 17.27
N VAL A 113 9.05 -7.45 17.09
CA VAL A 113 8.69 -6.56 18.19
C VAL A 113 7.38 -7.00 18.85
N ASN A 114 7.16 -6.57 20.09
CA ASN A 114 5.91 -6.87 20.79
C ASN A 114 4.74 -6.05 20.20
N ASP A 115 3.51 -6.50 20.49
CA ASP A 115 2.29 -5.93 19.93
C ASP A 115 2.11 -4.44 20.28
N LEU A 116 2.54 -4.01 21.47
CA LEU A 116 2.44 -2.62 21.90
C LEU A 116 3.32 -1.71 21.04
N LEU A 117 4.58 -2.10 20.85
CA LEU A 117 5.52 -1.34 19.99
C LEU A 117 5.07 -1.38 18.52
N ALA A 118 4.57 -2.53 18.06
CA ALA A 118 4.01 -2.64 16.71
C ALA A 118 2.77 -1.76 16.52
N ALA A 119 1.91 -1.64 17.53
CA ALA A 119 0.77 -0.72 17.49
C ALA A 119 1.23 0.74 17.48
N ALA A 120 2.17 1.11 18.36
CA ALA A 120 2.73 2.46 18.40
C ALA A 120 3.42 2.84 17.08
N PHE A 121 4.19 1.92 16.49
CA PHE A 121 4.82 2.13 15.17
C PHE A 121 3.77 2.43 14.10
N ARG A 122 2.70 1.63 14.02
CA ARG A 122 1.62 1.85 13.04
C ARG A 122 0.91 3.19 13.26
N LEU A 123 0.66 3.57 14.51
CA LEU A 123 0.11 4.90 14.80
C LEU A 123 1.02 5.99 14.25
N VAL A 124 2.33 5.93 14.47
CA VAL A 124 3.26 6.92 13.96
C VAL A 124 3.28 6.92 12.43
N VAL A 125 3.41 5.76 11.77
CA VAL A 125 3.47 5.67 10.30
C VAL A 125 2.20 6.21 9.65
N PHE A 126 1.04 5.91 10.21
CA PHE A 126 -0.23 6.34 9.63
C PHE A 126 -0.71 7.70 10.15
N ASP A 127 -0.22 8.19 11.28
CA ASP A 127 -0.65 9.45 11.92
C ASP A 127 0.27 10.64 11.56
N THR A 128 1.55 10.41 11.22
CA THR A 128 2.51 11.47 10.88
C THR A 128 2.11 12.29 9.67
N GLN A 129 1.12 11.85 8.90
CA GLN A 129 0.60 12.58 7.75
C GLN A 129 -0.71 13.32 8.03
N TYR A 130 -1.11 13.46 9.29
CA TYR A 130 -2.01 14.51 9.70
C TYR A 130 -1.27 15.87 9.70
N ASP A 131 -0.55 16.16 8.62
CA ASP A 131 -0.50 17.53 8.18
C ASP A 131 -1.93 17.84 7.72
N ASN A 132 -2.73 18.19 8.73
CA ASN A 132 -3.92 18.99 8.52
C ASN A 132 -3.57 19.97 7.40
N PRO A 133 -4.22 19.92 6.21
CA PRO A 133 -3.92 20.86 5.15
C PRO A 133 -3.88 22.21 5.84
N GLN A 134 -2.68 22.77 5.93
CA GLN A 134 -2.39 23.95 6.73
C GLN A 134 -3.54 24.90 6.47
N TYR A 135 -4.19 25.30 7.55
CA TYR A 135 -4.96 26.52 7.54
C TYR A 135 -4.00 27.58 7.02
N ASP A 136 -3.93 27.71 5.70
CA ASP A 136 -3.32 28.85 5.07
C ASP A 136 -4.17 30.03 5.53
N ASN A 137 -3.57 30.86 6.38
CA ASN A 137 -4.20 32.09 6.87
C ASN A 137 -4.57 33.08 5.74
N GLN A 138 -4.66 32.59 4.49
CA GLN A 138 -5.09 33.34 3.31
C GLN A 138 -6.55 33.12 2.91
N GLY A 139 -7.35 32.44 3.73
CA GLY A 139 -8.82 32.46 3.58
C GLY A 139 -9.40 31.63 2.44
N ASN A 140 -8.63 30.78 1.80
CA ASN A 140 -9.14 29.78 0.86
C ASN A 140 -9.31 28.44 1.57
N ASN A 141 -10.51 28.20 2.10
CA ASN A 141 -10.88 26.93 2.71
C ASN A 141 -11.04 25.86 1.61
N GLU A 142 -9.94 25.27 1.14
CA GLU A 142 -10.00 24.08 0.29
C GLU A 142 -10.16 22.84 1.18
N TYR A 143 -11.40 22.40 1.36
CA TYR A 143 -11.70 21.14 2.04
C TYR A 143 -11.96 20.04 1.03
N MET A 144 -11.46 18.83 1.31
CA MET A 144 -11.90 17.66 0.58
C MET A 144 -13.26 17.21 1.12
N CYS A 145 -14.25 17.11 0.25
CA CYS A 145 -15.56 16.64 0.64
C CYS A 145 -15.50 15.15 1.02
N PRO A 146 -15.86 14.76 2.25
CA PRO A 146 -15.82 13.38 2.69
C PRO A 146 -16.81 12.47 1.96
N HIS A 147 -17.79 13.06 1.26
CA HIS A 147 -18.80 12.31 0.52
C HIS A 147 -18.37 11.98 -0.91
N CYS A 148 -17.73 12.91 -1.62
CA CYS A 148 -17.37 12.71 -3.03
C CYS A 148 -15.86 12.74 -3.30
N GLY A 149 -15.02 12.99 -2.30
CA GLY A 149 -13.56 13.04 -2.44
C GLY A 149 -13.03 14.22 -3.27
N TRP A 150 -13.89 15.19 -3.63
CA TRP A 150 -13.47 16.33 -4.43
C TRP A 150 -12.88 17.45 -3.58
N PHE A 151 -11.74 18.00 -3.99
CA PHE A 151 -11.18 19.21 -3.41
C PHE A 151 -11.96 20.42 -3.93
N GLY A 152 -12.66 21.10 -3.05
CA GLY A 152 -13.45 22.27 -3.39
C GLY A 152 -13.74 23.07 -2.14
N THR A 153 -14.21 24.31 -2.35
CA THR A 153 -14.69 25.14 -1.26
C THR A 153 -15.99 24.55 -0.71
N ILE A 154 -16.01 24.24 0.58
CA ILE A 154 -17.27 24.12 1.32
C ILE A 154 -17.68 25.57 1.58
N ASP A 155 -18.86 25.97 1.13
CA ASP A 155 -19.36 27.31 1.35
C ASP A 155 -19.68 27.57 2.83
N ASP A 156 -19.97 28.84 3.17
CA ASP A 156 -20.30 29.24 4.54
C ASP A 156 -21.53 28.53 5.11
N SER A 157 -22.31 27.85 4.26
CA SER A 157 -23.42 27.02 4.68
C SER A 157 -23.03 25.59 5.03
N GLY A 158 -21.79 25.19 4.78
CA GLY A 158 -21.31 23.83 4.96
C GLY A 158 -21.62 22.88 3.79
N MET A 159 -21.98 23.40 2.62
CA MET A 159 -22.35 22.61 1.45
C MET A 159 -21.15 22.44 0.50
N CYS A 160 -20.92 21.21 0.04
CA CYS A 160 -19.92 20.91 -0.97
C CYS A 160 -20.36 21.48 -2.33
N SER A 161 -19.53 22.33 -2.93
CA SER A 161 -19.78 22.97 -4.24
C SER A 161 -19.85 21.96 -5.40
N HIS A 162 -19.29 20.75 -5.22
CA HIS A 162 -19.27 19.73 -6.28
C HIS A 162 -20.47 18.76 -6.24
N CYS A 163 -20.80 18.22 -5.07
CA CYS A 163 -21.86 17.20 -4.95
C CYS A 163 -23.11 17.66 -4.17
N GLY A 164 -23.09 18.88 -3.63
CA GLY A 164 -24.20 19.43 -2.86
C GLY A 164 -24.39 18.80 -1.47
N TRP A 165 -23.46 17.95 -1.04
CA TRP A 165 -23.55 17.31 0.28
C TRP A 165 -23.35 18.33 1.39
N TYR A 166 -24.15 18.28 2.43
CA TYR A 166 -24.14 19.19 3.56
C TYR A 166 -23.39 18.59 4.76
N TYR A 167 -22.42 19.32 5.32
CA TYR A 167 -21.67 18.91 6.49
C TYR A 167 -22.31 19.51 7.77
N GLU A 168 -22.97 18.66 8.58
CA GLU A 168 -23.59 19.09 9.84
C GLU A 168 -22.59 19.33 10.99
N GLY A 169 -21.31 19.10 10.80
CA GLY A 169 -20.25 19.37 11.76
C GLY A 169 -19.89 20.85 11.76
N GLY A 170 -20.53 21.62 12.65
CA GLY A 170 -20.34 23.08 12.75
C GLY A 170 -18.86 23.47 12.86
N ILE A 171 -18.49 24.53 12.14
CA ILE A 171 -17.20 25.22 12.30
C ILE A 171 -17.11 25.65 13.76
N TYR A 172 -16.30 24.95 14.54
CA TYR A 172 -15.96 25.41 15.90
C TYR A 172 -14.93 26.54 15.75
N ASN A 173 -15.38 27.77 16.08
CA ASN A 173 -14.54 28.92 16.36
C ASN A 173 -13.64 28.67 17.57
#